data_158afce5456677f408ab1f58aba763e0
#
_entry.id   158afce5456677f408ab1f58aba763e0
#
_cell.length_a   1.000
_cell.length_b   1.000
_cell.length_c   1.000
_cell.angle_alpha   90.00
_cell.angle_beta   90.00
_cell.angle_gamma   90.00
#
_symmetry.space_group_name_H-M   'P 1'
#
loop_
_entity.id
_entity.type
_entity.pdbx_description
1 polymer ?
#
loop_
_entity_poly.entity_id
_entity_poly.type
_entity_poly.pdbx_seq_one_letter_code
_entity_poly.pdbx_strand_id
1 'polypeptide(L)'
;MSGTIGDNVYRASGVVAAASAGGGISWQDVVTASTLTAEAGNGYPIDTTSNTCAITLPASTSVGDEIIFTDYAGTWETNIISLDPNGLNYQSKDDTHTIEYNTNDQVLHIVYIDATQGWMPVLDKAVTPDVGVRPNDYGIFGFGFIAPGDTNVGMTNLVSNVGVMAADVAAVGTARFSGAATEYGGDKGIFGFGTQTTGWTYTAITNLVSNAGVVASDQAATTGTARDGLAACEYGYNKGIFGYGVSAASMTNLVSGNGVVSTDVTGVGTGRNTLSACEYGNDKGIFGYGHVAPSRVAITNLVSNTGVVAADQAATTGTARSNLAGCSYSTDKDKGIFGFGYAPPGVGMTNLVSNTGVVAADVAAVAGATVGYHITGCEYGQDKGIFAFRIGYLAISNLISNAGVVASDTAAVAGVTGRHEACGCSFG
;
A
#
# COMPACT_ATOMS: atom_id res chain seq x y z
N MET A 1 -8.56 38.91 -45.06
CA MET A 1 -7.40 38.31 -44.35
C MET A 1 -7.81 37.27 -43.32
N SER A 2 -8.87 36.57 -43.59
CA SER A 2 -9.34 35.50 -42.67
C SER A 2 -8.70 34.14 -42.92
N GLY A 3 -8.09 33.93 -44.09
CA GLY A 3 -7.45 32.65 -44.40
C GLY A 3 -6.23 32.32 -43.56
N THR A 4 -5.56 33.33 -43.10
CA THR A 4 -4.37 33.17 -42.23
C THR A 4 -4.70 32.63 -40.86
N ILE A 5 -5.91 32.89 -40.37
CA ILE A 5 -6.36 32.38 -39.07
C ILE A 5 -6.71 30.90 -39.16
N GLY A 6 -7.32 30.51 -40.29
CA GLY A 6 -7.65 29.06 -40.49
C GLY A 6 -6.43 28.20 -40.60
N ASP A 7 -5.40 28.66 -41.28
CA ASP A 7 -4.14 27.90 -41.42
C ASP A 7 -3.35 27.83 -40.14
N ASN A 8 -3.59 28.75 -39.23
CA ASN A 8 -2.94 28.76 -37.92
C ASN A 8 -3.72 28.01 -36.84
N VAL A 9 -4.88 27.47 -37.14
CA VAL A 9 -5.65 26.69 -36.13
C VAL A 9 -4.85 25.48 -35.62
N TYR A 10 -4.06 24.87 -36.46
CA TYR A 10 -3.17 23.76 -36.06
C TYR A 10 -1.82 24.22 -35.49
N ARG A 11 -1.53 25.51 -35.63
CA ARG A 11 -0.39 26.17 -35.00
C ARG A 11 -0.90 27.24 -34.04
N ALA A 12 -2.06 26.99 -33.50
CA ALA A 12 -2.82 27.95 -32.71
C ALA A 12 -2.05 28.51 -31.53
N SER A 13 -1.15 27.73 -30.99
CA SER A 13 -0.30 28.16 -29.90
C SER A 13 0.43 29.46 -30.17
N GLY A 14 1.03 29.59 -31.33
CA GLY A 14 1.73 30.83 -31.68
C GLY A 14 0.81 32.03 -31.92
N VAL A 15 -0.39 31.79 -32.38
CA VAL A 15 -1.35 32.85 -32.67
C VAL A 15 -2.12 33.29 -31.43
N VAL A 16 -2.51 32.35 -30.64
CA VAL A 16 -3.26 32.65 -29.43
C VAL A 16 -2.39 33.43 -28.44
N ALA A 17 -1.14 33.06 -28.33
CA ALA A 17 -0.20 33.80 -27.50
C ALA A 17 -0.01 35.26 -27.96
N ALA A 18 -0.07 35.50 -29.28
CA ALA A 18 0.04 36.86 -29.81
C ALA A 18 -1.24 37.68 -29.64
N ALA A 19 -2.38 37.01 -29.48
CA ALA A 19 -3.68 37.72 -29.42
C ALA A 19 -4.06 38.13 -27.99
N SER A 20 -3.49 37.55 -26.98
CA SER A 20 -3.83 37.89 -25.60
C SER A 20 -2.92 39.00 -25.09
N ALA A 21 -3.44 40.22 -25.10
CA ALA A 21 -2.83 41.33 -24.40
C ALA A 21 -2.89 41.17 -22.86
N GLY A 22 -2.96 39.96 -22.39
CA GLY A 22 -2.95 39.60 -20.97
C GLY A 22 -3.17 38.13 -20.77
N GLY A 23 -2.13 37.28 -20.83
CA GLY A 23 -2.25 35.92 -20.39
C GLY A 23 -1.67 34.82 -21.28
N GLY A 24 -0.73 35.11 -22.16
CA GLY A 24 0.09 34.05 -22.80
C GLY A 24 1.23 33.60 -21.89
N ILE A 25 1.64 32.37 -22.06
CA ILE A 25 2.84 31.85 -21.36
C ILE A 25 4.09 32.61 -21.79
N SER A 26 4.84 33.16 -20.85
CA SER A 26 6.12 33.79 -21.06
C SER A 26 7.24 32.75 -20.98
N TRP A 27 7.82 32.36 -22.12
CA TRP A 27 8.90 31.38 -22.15
C TRP A 27 10.19 31.98 -21.60
N GLN A 28 10.78 31.26 -20.67
CA GLN A 28 12.05 31.59 -20.00
C GLN A 28 13.22 30.94 -20.73
N ASP A 29 14.42 31.36 -20.36
CA ASP A 29 15.65 30.72 -20.85
C ASP A 29 15.72 29.25 -20.37
N VAL A 30 16.52 28.42 -21.06
CA VAL A 30 16.71 27.02 -20.73
C VAL A 30 17.28 26.88 -19.32
N VAL A 31 16.62 26.13 -18.49
CA VAL A 31 17.03 25.83 -17.10
C VAL A 31 17.95 24.62 -17.10
N THR A 32 19.21 24.84 -16.73
CA THR A 32 20.24 23.77 -16.55
C THR A 32 20.60 23.56 -15.08
N ALA A 33 20.00 24.33 -14.17
CA ALA A 33 20.23 24.25 -12.74
C ALA A 33 19.53 23.03 -12.12
N SER A 34 20.07 22.53 -11.00
CA SER A 34 19.43 21.45 -10.22
C SER A 34 18.21 21.89 -9.43
N THR A 35 17.91 23.17 -9.38
CA THR A 35 16.75 23.75 -8.72
C THR A 35 16.14 24.89 -9.51
N LEU A 36 14.81 25.04 -9.45
CA LEU A 36 14.05 26.13 -10.05
C LEU A 36 12.95 26.55 -9.09
N THR A 37 12.78 27.87 -8.91
CA THR A 37 11.53 28.42 -8.34
C THR A 37 10.69 28.92 -9.50
N ALA A 38 9.56 28.28 -9.76
CA ALA A 38 8.69 28.60 -10.88
C ALA A 38 7.72 29.74 -10.52
N GLU A 39 7.33 30.51 -11.52
CA GLU A 39 6.34 31.59 -11.40
C GLU A 39 5.16 31.33 -12.34
N ALA A 40 3.96 31.65 -11.88
CA ALA A 40 2.76 31.54 -12.70
C ALA A 40 2.85 32.40 -13.98
N GLY A 41 2.29 31.90 -15.06
CA GLY A 41 2.33 32.54 -16.37
C GLY A 41 3.62 32.27 -17.17
N ASN A 42 4.53 31.46 -16.66
CA ASN A 42 5.80 31.17 -17.33
C ASN A 42 5.86 29.74 -17.90
N GLY A 43 6.66 29.59 -18.97
CA GLY A 43 7.07 28.32 -19.55
C GLY A 43 8.56 28.12 -19.39
N TYR A 44 8.98 26.93 -18.95
CA TYR A 44 10.37 26.61 -18.67
C TYR A 44 10.83 25.40 -19.48
N PRO A 45 11.77 25.56 -20.43
CA PRO A 45 12.49 24.45 -21.00
C PRO A 45 13.51 23.94 -19.96
N ILE A 46 13.42 22.69 -19.52
CA ILE A 46 14.28 22.11 -18.49
C ILE A 46 15.25 21.12 -19.14
N ASP A 47 16.54 21.41 -19.04
CA ASP A 47 17.61 20.55 -19.50
C ASP A 47 18.20 19.78 -18.31
N THR A 48 17.88 18.50 -18.22
CA THR A 48 18.36 17.60 -17.17
C THR A 48 19.54 16.73 -17.64
N THR A 49 20.22 17.06 -18.72
CA THR A 49 21.34 16.27 -19.24
C THR A 49 22.41 15.97 -18.18
N SER A 50 22.68 16.92 -17.29
CA SER A 50 23.78 16.82 -16.29
C SER A 50 23.29 16.53 -14.86
N ASN A 51 22.04 16.79 -14.53
CA ASN A 51 21.47 16.63 -13.18
C ASN A 51 19.95 16.63 -13.19
N THR A 52 19.34 16.09 -12.16
CA THR A 52 17.90 16.25 -11.86
C THR A 52 17.58 17.72 -11.57
N CYS A 53 16.32 18.11 -11.72
CA CYS A 53 15.87 19.46 -11.37
C CYS A 53 14.70 19.41 -10.37
N ALA A 54 14.90 19.96 -9.17
CA ALA A 54 13.84 20.15 -8.17
C ALA A 54 13.17 21.51 -8.39
N ILE A 55 11.85 21.51 -8.64
CA ILE A 55 11.07 22.69 -9.00
C ILE A 55 10.12 23.03 -7.87
N THR A 56 10.25 24.21 -7.29
CA THR A 56 9.31 24.74 -6.29
C THR A 56 8.25 25.57 -6.99
N LEU A 57 6.98 25.19 -6.81
CA LEU A 57 5.82 25.93 -7.36
C LEU A 57 5.49 27.16 -6.51
N PRO A 58 4.73 28.15 -7.03
CA PRO A 58 4.32 29.33 -6.27
C PRO A 58 3.48 28.94 -5.04
N ALA A 59 3.83 29.48 -3.87
CA ALA A 59 3.07 29.32 -2.61
C ALA A 59 1.77 30.17 -2.59
N SER A 60 1.63 31.14 -3.49
CA SER A 60 0.46 32.02 -3.61
C SER A 60 0.00 32.04 -5.07
N THR A 61 -1.24 31.62 -5.29
CA THR A 61 -1.82 31.42 -6.62
C THR A 61 -3.25 31.92 -6.69
N SER A 62 -3.69 32.17 -7.92
CA SER A 62 -5.08 32.47 -8.26
C SER A 62 -5.65 31.38 -9.18
N VAL A 63 -6.94 31.12 -9.11
CA VAL A 63 -7.62 30.20 -10.02
C VAL A 63 -7.34 30.57 -11.47
N GLY A 64 -6.83 29.62 -12.24
CA GLY A 64 -6.44 29.82 -13.64
C GLY A 64 -4.97 30.19 -13.83
N ASP A 65 -4.17 30.34 -12.79
CA ASP A 65 -2.73 30.45 -12.95
C ASP A 65 -2.17 29.18 -13.60
N GLU A 66 -1.28 29.34 -14.57
CA GLU A 66 -0.76 28.24 -15.35
C GLU A 66 0.78 28.29 -15.48
N ILE A 67 1.39 27.12 -15.58
CA ILE A 67 2.85 26.95 -15.78
C ILE A 67 3.06 25.82 -16.78
N ILE A 68 4.05 25.97 -17.66
CA ILE A 68 4.44 24.89 -18.59
C ILE A 68 5.91 24.52 -18.36
N PHE A 69 6.17 23.23 -18.25
CA PHE A 69 7.53 22.68 -18.28
C PHE A 69 7.67 21.79 -19.53
N THR A 70 8.84 21.79 -20.15
CA THR A 70 9.12 20.91 -21.28
C THR A 70 10.51 20.29 -21.12
N ASP A 71 10.62 19.01 -21.41
CA ASP A 71 11.90 18.33 -21.51
C ASP A 71 12.68 18.87 -22.70
N TYR A 72 13.72 19.66 -22.41
CA TYR A 72 14.50 20.34 -23.45
C TYR A 72 15.42 19.38 -24.23
N ALA A 73 15.98 18.40 -23.54
CA ALA A 73 17.01 17.51 -24.07
C ALA A 73 16.59 16.05 -24.25
N GLY A 74 15.31 15.71 -23.91
CA GLY A 74 14.84 14.33 -23.94
C GLY A 74 15.53 13.45 -22.87
N THR A 75 15.75 13.97 -21.67
CA THR A 75 16.57 13.31 -20.64
C THR A 75 15.87 13.09 -19.31
N TRP A 76 14.56 13.37 -19.19
CA TRP A 76 13.83 13.20 -17.92
C TRP A 76 13.72 11.74 -17.47
N GLU A 77 13.81 10.75 -18.36
CA GLU A 77 13.86 9.34 -17.97
C GLU A 77 15.15 8.99 -17.19
N THR A 78 16.27 9.68 -17.51
CA THR A 78 17.56 9.46 -16.86
C THR A 78 17.75 10.34 -15.63
N ASN A 79 17.38 11.61 -15.75
CA ASN A 79 17.48 12.63 -14.71
C ASN A 79 16.13 13.34 -14.56
N ILE A 80 15.34 12.88 -13.64
CA ILE A 80 13.95 13.32 -13.43
C ILE A 80 13.83 14.79 -13.04
N ILE A 81 12.64 15.37 -13.24
CA ILE A 81 12.23 16.58 -12.53
C ILE A 81 11.29 16.20 -11.38
N SER A 82 11.38 16.95 -10.28
CA SER A 82 10.46 16.82 -9.16
C SER A 82 9.77 18.15 -8.89
N LEU A 83 8.49 18.12 -8.52
CA LEU A 83 7.70 19.31 -8.20
C LEU A 83 7.42 19.35 -6.69
N ASP A 84 7.69 20.49 -6.06
CA ASP A 84 7.29 20.83 -4.71
C ASP A 84 6.12 21.83 -4.80
N PRO A 85 4.88 21.44 -4.42
CA PRO A 85 3.71 22.33 -4.46
C PRO A 85 3.76 23.49 -3.46
N ASN A 86 4.78 23.54 -2.58
CA ASN A 86 5.09 24.65 -1.68
C ASN A 86 3.91 25.06 -0.78
N GLY A 87 3.35 24.08 -0.07
CA GLY A 87 2.23 24.25 0.86
C GLY A 87 0.84 24.24 0.21
N LEU A 88 0.75 24.05 -1.11
CA LEU A 88 -0.50 23.88 -1.83
C LEU A 88 -0.72 22.40 -2.19
N ASN A 89 -1.91 22.06 -2.66
CA ASN A 89 -2.19 20.73 -3.18
C ASN A 89 -1.73 20.57 -4.64
N TYR A 90 -1.46 19.33 -5.01
CA TYR A 90 -1.27 18.90 -6.39
C TYR A 90 -2.17 17.67 -6.63
N GLN A 91 -3.13 17.76 -7.56
CA GLN A 91 -4.13 16.70 -7.78
C GLN A 91 -4.80 16.20 -6.48
N SER A 92 -5.19 17.14 -5.61
CA SER A 92 -5.76 16.90 -4.28
C SER A 92 -4.80 16.25 -3.24
N LYS A 93 -3.53 16.09 -3.56
CA LYS A 93 -2.49 15.65 -2.63
C LYS A 93 -1.80 16.86 -2.01
N ASP A 94 -1.52 16.79 -0.73
CA ASP A 94 -0.78 17.82 -0.02
C ASP A 94 0.72 17.81 -0.37
N ASP A 95 1.46 18.77 0.12
CA ASP A 95 2.89 18.95 -0.14
C ASP A 95 3.81 17.91 0.52
N THR A 96 3.25 16.93 1.23
CA THR A 96 4.03 15.80 1.75
C THR A 96 4.35 14.76 0.67
N HIS A 97 3.71 14.87 -0.50
CA HIS A 97 3.90 13.96 -1.63
C HIS A 97 4.95 14.50 -2.60
N THR A 98 5.92 13.67 -2.94
CA THR A 98 6.88 13.99 -4.01
C THR A 98 6.23 13.73 -5.36
N ILE A 99 6.25 14.72 -6.23
CA ILE A 99 5.70 14.62 -7.59
C ILE A 99 6.89 14.58 -8.54
N GLU A 100 6.99 13.50 -9.31
CA GLU A 100 8.12 13.27 -10.21
C GLU A 100 7.64 13.05 -11.64
N TYR A 101 8.39 13.58 -12.59
CA TYR A 101 8.19 13.34 -14.02
C TYR A 101 9.46 12.80 -14.63
N ASN A 102 9.34 11.62 -15.26
CA ASN A 102 10.44 10.80 -15.72
C ASN A 102 10.27 10.28 -17.17
N THR A 103 9.53 10.99 -17.98
CA THR A 103 9.29 10.59 -19.37
C THR A 103 10.03 11.54 -20.30
N ASN A 104 10.85 10.99 -21.20
CA ASN A 104 11.55 11.79 -22.22
C ASN A 104 10.57 12.49 -23.17
N ASP A 105 10.97 13.66 -23.65
CA ASP A 105 10.21 14.52 -24.58
C ASP A 105 8.84 14.97 -24.03
N GLN A 106 8.65 14.95 -22.72
CA GLN A 106 7.41 15.32 -22.09
C GLN A 106 7.18 16.83 -22.06
N VAL A 107 5.93 17.23 -22.24
CA VAL A 107 5.44 18.59 -21.96
C VAL A 107 4.41 18.49 -20.86
N LEU A 108 4.66 19.18 -19.76
CA LEU A 108 3.78 19.26 -18.62
C LEU A 108 3.18 20.67 -18.54
N HIS A 109 1.87 20.79 -18.73
CA HIS A 109 1.11 22.02 -18.54
C HIS A 109 0.20 21.85 -17.33
N ILE A 110 0.43 22.62 -16.28
CA ILE A 110 -0.34 22.62 -15.05
C ILE A 110 -1.11 23.91 -14.87
N VAL A 111 -2.30 23.80 -14.27
CA VAL A 111 -3.18 24.95 -13.94
C VAL A 111 -3.62 24.84 -12.49
N TYR A 112 -3.60 25.95 -11.76
CA TYR A 112 -4.16 25.99 -10.41
C TYR A 112 -5.69 26.11 -10.48
N ILE A 113 -6.38 25.14 -9.91
CA ILE A 113 -7.85 25.04 -9.98
C ILE A 113 -8.52 25.64 -8.75
N ASP A 114 -8.15 25.19 -7.55
CA ASP A 114 -8.67 25.65 -6.27
C ASP A 114 -7.82 25.11 -5.11
N ALA A 115 -8.17 25.47 -3.88
CA ALA A 115 -7.43 25.00 -2.69
C ALA A 115 -7.60 23.50 -2.41
N THR A 116 -8.62 22.83 -2.95
CA THR A 116 -8.86 21.41 -2.74
C THR A 116 -8.07 20.56 -3.72
N GLN A 117 -8.12 20.89 -5.00
CA GLN A 117 -7.40 20.18 -6.06
C GLN A 117 -5.96 20.66 -6.19
N GLY A 118 -5.72 21.94 -5.92
CA GLY A 118 -4.42 22.55 -6.12
C GLY A 118 -4.04 22.70 -7.58
N TRP A 119 -2.81 22.41 -7.91
CA TRP A 119 -2.29 22.34 -9.26
C TRP A 119 -2.77 21.07 -9.96
N MET A 120 -3.23 21.19 -11.20
CA MET A 120 -3.72 20.07 -12.01
C MET A 120 -3.05 20.07 -13.37
N PRO A 121 -2.49 18.95 -13.84
CA PRO A 121 -2.03 18.81 -15.22
C PRO A 121 -3.24 18.80 -16.17
N VAL A 122 -3.19 19.62 -17.20
CA VAL A 122 -4.28 19.78 -18.20
C VAL A 122 -3.89 19.30 -19.59
N LEU A 123 -2.60 19.20 -19.87
CA LEU A 123 -2.06 18.59 -21.08
C LEU A 123 -0.94 17.66 -20.67
N ASP A 124 -1.30 16.41 -20.48
CA ASP A 124 -0.31 15.36 -20.25
C ASP A 124 -0.89 14.02 -20.69
N LYS A 125 -0.22 13.37 -21.60
CA LYS A 125 -0.52 11.99 -21.98
C LYS A 125 0.28 10.98 -21.20
N ALA A 126 1.20 11.45 -20.38
CA ALA A 126 2.07 10.66 -19.55
C ALA A 126 2.20 11.32 -18.16
N VAL A 127 1.07 11.66 -17.53
CA VAL A 127 1.09 11.76 -16.09
C VAL A 127 1.50 10.39 -15.65
N THR A 128 2.75 10.24 -15.24
CA THR A 128 3.09 9.15 -14.34
C THR A 128 2.02 9.22 -13.27
N PRO A 129 1.17 8.19 -13.09
CA PRO A 129 0.25 8.21 -11.98
C PRO A 129 1.09 8.61 -10.79
N ASP A 130 0.57 9.56 -10.01
CA ASP A 130 1.20 9.99 -8.78
C ASP A 130 1.85 8.75 -8.15
N VAL A 131 3.12 8.56 -8.46
CA VAL A 131 3.96 7.67 -7.68
C VAL A 131 4.23 8.52 -6.46
N GLY A 132 3.16 8.76 -5.73
CA GLY A 132 3.30 9.18 -4.37
C GLY A 132 4.34 8.25 -3.83
N VAL A 133 5.44 8.77 -3.32
CA VAL A 133 6.36 7.98 -2.50
C VAL A 133 5.42 7.15 -1.66
N ARG A 134 5.28 5.88 -1.99
CA ARG A 134 4.39 5.03 -1.23
C ARG A 134 5.07 4.92 0.11
N PRO A 135 4.56 5.65 1.12
CA PRO A 135 5.13 5.59 2.42
C PRO A 135 4.74 4.25 2.93
N ASN A 136 5.30 3.25 2.93
CA ASN A 136 5.24 1.99 3.63
C ASN A 136 6.67 1.53 3.80
N ASP A 137 7.50 2.49 4.21
CA ASP A 137 8.89 2.24 4.54
C ASP A 137 9.01 1.32 5.75
N TYR A 138 8.00 1.31 6.60
CA TYR A 138 8.03 0.63 7.89
C TYR A 138 6.88 -0.37 8.01
N GLY A 139 7.14 -1.46 8.73
CA GLY A 139 6.11 -2.40 9.12
C GLY A 139 5.80 -2.33 10.61
N ILE A 140 4.66 -2.86 11.00
CA ILE A 140 4.29 -3.04 12.40
C ILE A 140 3.57 -4.38 12.57
N PHE A 141 3.98 -5.13 13.60
CA PHE A 141 3.28 -6.30 14.09
C PHE A 141 2.64 -5.99 15.43
N GLY A 142 1.43 -6.46 15.65
CA GLY A 142 0.73 -6.20 16.90
C GLY A 142 -0.16 -7.34 17.36
N PHE A 143 -0.50 -7.32 18.66
CA PHE A 143 -1.42 -8.23 19.31
C PHE A 143 -0.93 -9.70 19.30
N GLY A 144 -1.83 -10.66 19.52
CA GLY A 144 -1.54 -12.10 19.50
C GLY A 144 -1.49 -12.74 20.88
N PHE A 145 -0.96 -13.98 20.93
CA PHE A 145 -0.77 -14.77 22.14
C PHE A 145 0.69 -14.90 22.55
N ILE A 146 0.98 -14.89 23.86
CA ILE A 146 2.28 -15.19 24.45
C ILE A 146 2.25 -16.39 25.43
N ALA A 147 3.40 -17.02 25.64
CA ALA A 147 3.62 -17.99 26.73
C ALA A 147 3.90 -17.29 28.07
N PRO A 148 3.61 -17.94 29.21
CA PRO A 148 2.87 -19.19 29.35
C PRO A 148 1.35 -18.93 29.41
N GLY A 149 0.57 -19.93 29.01
CA GLY A 149 -0.88 -19.96 29.24
C GLY A 149 -1.75 -19.16 28.26
N ASP A 150 -1.29 -18.98 27.02
CA ASP A 150 -2.05 -18.32 25.94
C ASP A 150 -2.65 -16.98 26.39
N THR A 151 -1.79 -16.10 26.88
CA THR A 151 -2.21 -14.77 27.32
C THR A 151 -2.29 -13.81 26.12
N ASN A 152 -3.44 -13.20 25.93
CA ASN A 152 -3.63 -12.17 24.91
C ASN A 152 -2.79 -10.94 25.22
N VAL A 153 -2.19 -10.38 24.18
CA VAL A 153 -1.41 -9.15 24.32
C VAL A 153 -1.85 -8.09 23.34
N GLY A 154 -1.56 -6.83 23.68
CA GLY A 154 -1.75 -5.67 22.81
C GLY A 154 -0.43 -4.99 22.45
N MET A 155 0.72 -5.62 22.77
CA MET A 155 2.03 -5.08 22.45
C MET A 155 2.26 -5.04 20.93
N THR A 156 3.15 -4.16 20.49
CA THR A 156 3.51 -4.04 19.07
C THR A 156 5.02 -4.02 18.89
N ASN A 157 5.48 -4.34 17.68
CA ASN A 157 6.87 -4.23 17.26
C ASN A 157 6.93 -3.52 15.92
N LEU A 158 7.70 -2.46 15.85
CA LEU A 158 8.00 -1.78 14.61
C LEU A 158 9.04 -2.56 13.80
N VAL A 159 8.93 -2.50 12.48
CA VAL A 159 9.91 -3.03 11.54
C VAL A 159 10.49 -1.85 10.75
N SER A 160 11.81 -1.71 10.78
CA SER A 160 12.49 -0.64 10.05
C SER A 160 12.46 -0.87 8.53
N ASN A 161 12.78 0.16 7.76
CA ASN A 161 12.90 0.10 6.30
C ASN A 161 14.00 -0.85 5.78
N VAL A 162 14.79 -1.41 6.66
CA VAL A 162 15.78 -2.45 6.34
C VAL A 162 15.40 -3.83 6.92
N GLY A 163 14.16 -3.98 7.42
CA GLY A 163 13.62 -5.25 7.90
C GLY A 163 14.06 -5.64 9.31
N VAL A 164 14.56 -4.71 10.12
CA VAL A 164 14.92 -4.98 11.51
C VAL A 164 13.72 -4.73 12.40
N MET A 165 13.31 -5.78 13.14
CA MET A 165 12.23 -5.72 14.12
C MET A 165 12.74 -5.04 15.41
N ALA A 166 12.04 -4.02 15.88
CA ALA A 166 12.34 -3.35 17.14
C ALA A 166 11.79 -4.12 18.35
N ALA A 167 12.30 -3.80 19.55
CA ALA A 167 11.79 -4.32 20.82
C ALA A 167 10.30 -4.02 21.02
N ASP A 168 9.67 -4.73 21.96
CA ASP A 168 8.26 -4.58 22.27
C ASP A 168 7.93 -3.14 22.70
N VAL A 169 6.89 -2.58 22.06
CA VAL A 169 6.23 -1.34 22.50
C VAL A 169 5.04 -1.72 23.37
N ALA A 170 4.86 -1.01 24.48
CA ALA A 170 3.79 -1.25 25.44
C ALA A 170 2.41 -1.27 24.75
N ALA A 171 1.53 -2.15 25.23
CA ALA A 171 0.19 -2.32 24.70
C ALA A 171 -0.62 -1.02 24.70
N VAL A 172 -1.27 -0.75 23.58
CA VAL A 172 -2.31 0.28 23.44
C VAL A 172 -3.58 -0.40 22.96
N GLY A 173 -4.67 -0.19 23.67
CA GLY A 173 -5.96 -0.83 23.37
C GLY A 173 -6.10 -2.24 23.97
N THR A 174 -7.26 -2.84 23.70
CA THR A 174 -7.66 -4.14 24.25
C THR A 174 -6.87 -5.28 23.63
N ALA A 175 -6.22 -6.07 24.47
CA ALA A 175 -5.47 -7.27 24.07
C ALA A 175 -6.36 -8.29 23.36
N ARG A 176 -5.91 -8.82 22.23
CA ARG A 176 -6.66 -9.76 21.39
C ARG A 176 -5.74 -10.55 20.45
N PHE A 177 -6.28 -11.53 19.77
CA PHE A 177 -5.58 -12.38 18.82
C PHE A 177 -6.45 -12.71 17.60
N SER A 178 -5.87 -13.33 16.57
CA SER A 178 -6.56 -13.74 15.34
C SER A 178 -7.38 -12.61 14.67
N GLY A 179 -6.99 -11.37 14.88
CA GLY A 179 -7.47 -10.23 14.10
C GLY A 179 -6.83 -10.17 12.72
N ALA A 180 -7.00 -9.04 12.05
CA ALA A 180 -6.29 -8.73 10.82
C ALA A 180 -5.80 -7.27 10.83
N ALA A 181 -4.92 -6.94 9.90
CA ALA A 181 -4.43 -5.59 9.72
C ALA A 181 -4.25 -5.27 8.24
N THR A 182 -4.40 -4.01 7.87
CA THR A 182 -4.20 -3.50 6.50
C THR A 182 -3.79 -2.04 6.54
N GLU A 183 -3.36 -1.52 5.42
CA GLU A 183 -3.07 -0.12 5.20
C GLU A 183 -4.36 0.67 4.90
N TYR A 184 -4.30 2.00 5.12
CA TYR A 184 -5.28 2.98 4.66
C TYR A 184 -4.63 4.36 4.56
N GLY A 185 -5.23 5.26 3.78
CA GLY A 185 -4.73 6.64 3.63
C GLY A 185 -3.40 6.75 2.90
N GLY A 186 -2.88 5.63 2.37
CA GLY A 186 -1.61 5.54 1.66
C GLY A 186 -0.37 5.43 2.57
N ASP A 187 -0.44 5.83 3.84
CA ASP A 187 0.71 5.93 4.76
C ASP A 187 0.41 5.43 6.18
N LYS A 188 -0.77 4.89 6.43
CA LYS A 188 -1.28 4.51 7.75
C LYS A 188 -1.75 3.07 7.79
N GLY A 189 -1.79 2.49 8.98
CA GLY A 189 -2.28 1.14 9.20
C GLY A 189 -3.49 1.09 10.13
N ILE A 190 -4.21 -0.02 10.09
CA ILE A 190 -5.33 -0.32 10.99
C ILE A 190 -5.30 -1.78 11.40
N PHE A 191 -5.36 -2.02 12.70
CA PHE A 191 -5.63 -3.33 13.28
C PHE A 191 -7.12 -3.46 13.55
N GLY A 192 -7.74 -4.59 13.25
CA GLY A 192 -9.17 -4.75 13.48
C GLY A 192 -9.61 -6.16 13.82
N PHE A 193 -10.77 -6.24 14.49
CA PHE A 193 -11.43 -7.50 14.83
C PHE A 193 -10.62 -8.40 15.76
N GLY A 194 -10.93 -9.70 15.79
CA GLY A 194 -10.24 -10.70 16.58
C GLY A 194 -11.00 -11.15 17.82
N THR A 195 -10.32 -11.89 18.70
CA THR A 195 -10.87 -12.44 19.93
C THR A 195 -10.20 -11.82 21.15
N GLN A 196 -10.98 -11.31 22.11
CA GLN A 196 -10.50 -10.53 23.26
C GLN A 196 -10.07 -11.34 24.46
N THR A 197 -10.64 -12.51 24.68
CA THR A 197 -10.43 -13.28 25.92
C THR A 197 -10.32 -14.77 25.64
N THR A 198 -9.76 -15.52 26.61
CA THR A 198 -9.79 -16.97 26.61
C THR A 198 -11.21 -17.56 26.56
N GLY A 199 -12.24 -16.73 26.69
CA GLY A 199 -13.67 -17.11 26.55
C GLY A 199 -14.21 -17.00 25.13
N TRP A 200 -13.40 -16.79 24.12
CA TRP A 200 -13.79 -16.69 22.70
C TRP A 200 -14.81 -15.58 22.40
N THR A 201 -14.62 -14.42 23.03
CA THR A 201 -15.47 -13.24 22.75
C THR A 201 -14.92 -12.49 21.53
N TYR A 202 -15.63 -12.59 20.42
CA TYR A 202 -15.27 -11.84 19.21
C TYR A 202 -15.49 -10.35 19.38
N THR A 203 -14.67 -9.57 18.69
CA THR A 203 -14.77 -8.10 18.68
C THR A 203 -14.71 -7.53 17.28
N ALA A 204 -15.26 -6.34 17.12
CA ALA A 204 -15.14 -5.52 15.93
C ALA A 204 -14.44 -4.18 16.24
N ILE A 205 -13.73 -4.05 17.36
CA ILE A 205 -12.94 -2.87 17.68
C ILE A 205 -11.74 -2.76 16.73
N THR A 206 -11.26 -1.53 16.53
CA THR A 206 -10.10 -1.25 15.69
C THR A 206 -9.13 -0.31 16.39
N ASN A 207 -7.86 -0.36 15.97
CA ASN A 207 -6.83 0.58 16.41
C ASN A 207 -6.16 1.15 15.16
N LEU A 208 -6.19 2.45 15.02
CA LEU A 208 -5.50 3.15 13.94
C LEU A 208 -4.01 3.22 14.24
N VAL A 209 -3.19 3.11 13.20
CA VAL A 209 -1.75 3.29 13.24
C VAL A 209 -1.42 4.53 12.41
N SER A 210 -0.74 5.50 13.01
CA SER A 210 -0.31 6.70 12.30
C SER A 210 0.86 6.39 11.34
N ASN A 211 1.17 7.34 10.46
CA ASN A 211 2.35 7.27 9.60
C ASN A 211 3.70 7.28 10.34
N ALA A 212 3.69 7.51 11.64
CA ALA A 212 4.87 7.37 12.52
C ALA A 212 4.85 6.04 13.32
N GLY A 213 3.96 5.09 12.99
CA GLY A 213 3.83 3.81 13.69
C GLY A 213 3.23 3.90 15.09
N VAL A 214 2.57 5.00 15.43
CA VAL A 214 1.91 5.17 16.73
C VAL A 214 0.52 4.56 16.68
N VAL A 215 0.27 3.56 17.54
CA VAL A 215 -1.05 2.91 17.66
C VAL A 215 -1.96 3.75 18.54
N ALA A 216 -3.14 4.07 18.04
CA ALA A 216 -4.17 4.78 18.79
C ALA A 216 -4.95 3.84 19.73
N SER A 217 -5.63 4.39 20.74
CA SER A 217 -6.58 3.66 21.58
C SER A 217 -7.70 3.02 20.75
N ASP A 218 -8.43 2.09 21.37
CA ASP A 218 -9.56 1.43 20.73
C ASP A 218 -10.55 2.44 20.16
N GLN A 219 -10.85 2.29 18.89
CA GLN A 219 -12.02 2.90 18.28
C GLN A 219 -13.28 2.13 18.71
N ALA A 220 -14.39 2.79 18.81
CA ALA A 220 -15.66 2.12 19.06
C ALA A 220 -15.85 0.96 18.09
N ALA A 221 -16.47 -0.12 18.56
CA ALA A 221 -16.75 -1.26 17.70
C ALA A 221 -17.44 -0.79 16.42
N THR A 222 -16.93 -1.28 15.29
CA THR A 222 -17.53 -0.97 13.99
C THR A 222 -18.94 -1.51 13.93
N THR A 223 -19.72 -1.06 12.98
CA THR A 223 -21.07 -1.60 12.71
C THR A 223 -21.03 -2.98 12.04
N GLY A 224 -19.83 -3.53 11.78
CA GLY A 224 -19.64 -4.87 11.23
C GLY A 224 -19.77 -5.98 12.28
N THR A 225 -20.05 -7.19 11.81
CA THR A 225 -20.15 -8.37 12.66
C THR A 225 -18.82 -8.74 13.28
N ALA A 226 -18.76 -8.80 14.60
CA ALA A 226 -17.59 -9.20 15.37
C ALA A 226 -17.15 -10.64 15.02
N ARG A 227 -15.87 -10.84 14.69
CA ARG A 227 -15.33 -12.15 14.27
C ARG A 227 -13.81 -12.20 14.36
N ASP A 228 -13.26 -13.38 14.23
CA ASP A 228 -11.81 -13.61 14.14
C ASP A 228 -11.45 -14.49 12.94
N GLY A 229 -10.16 -14.81 12.79
CA GLY A 229 -9.66 -15.66 11.71
C GLY A 229 -9.91 -15.07 10.31
N LEU A 230 -10.09 -13.78 10.22
CA LEU A 230 -10.27 -13.02 8.99
C LEU A 230 -8.91 -12.62 8.40
N ALA A 231 -8.90 -12.12 7.16
CA ALA A 231 -7.73 -11.52 6.53
C ALA A 231 -8.05 -10.09 6.09
N ALA A 232 -7.01 -9.33 5.75
CA ALA A 232 -7.16 -7.97 5.24
C ALA A 232 -6.03 -7.64 4.26
N CYS A 233 -6.31 -6.74 3.32
CA CYS A 233 -5.34 -6.16 2.39
C CYS A 233 -5.79 -4.76 1.97
N GLU A 234 -4.89 -4.00 1.40
CA GLU A 234 -5.18 -2.72 0.76
C GLU A 234 -5.81 -2.92 -0.63
N TYR A 235 -6.53 -1.92 -1.11
CA TYR A 235 -6.99 -1.76 -2.48
C TYR A 235 -7.14 -0.28 -2.82
N GLY A 236 -7.07 0.06 -4.12
CA GLY A 236 -7.30 1.44 -4.60
C GLY A 236 -6.33 2.45 -4.02
N TYR A 237 -5.09 2.04 -3.71
CA TYR A 237 -3.96 2.84 -3.23
C TYR A 237 -4.07 3.41 -1.80
N ASN A 238 -5.23 3.51 -1.22
CA ASN A 238 -5.42 4.18 0.07
C ASN A 238 -6.60 3.66 0.89
N LYS A 239 -7.12 2.50 0.55
CA LYS A 239 -8.29 1.88 1.21
C LYS A 239 -7.97 0.45 1.57
N GLY A 240 -8.53 -0.02 2.68
CA GLY A 240 -8.39 -1.39 3.10
C GLY A 240 -9.70 -2.17 3.02
N ILE A 241 -9.58 -3.49 3.12
CA ILE A 241 -10.72 -4.41 3.21
C ILE A 241 -10.41 -5.50 4.21
N PHE A 242 -11.30 -5.71 5.18
CA PHE A 242 -11.35 -6.89 6.02
C PHE A 242 -12.30 -7.90 5.43
N GLY A 243 -11.94 -9.18 5.36
CA GLY A 243 -12.81 -10.17 4.74
C GLY A 243 -12.77 -11.54 5.38
N TYR A 244 -13.90 -12.25 5.25
CA TYR A 244 -14.08 -13.63 5.72
C TYR A 244 -14.00 -13.76 7.25
N GLY A 245 -13.63 -14.94 7.76
CA GLY A 245 -13.49 -15.23 9.19
C GLY A 245 -14.36 -16.39 9.67
N VAL A 246 -14.38 -16.61 11.01
CA VAL A 246 -15.18 -17.67 11.64
C VAL A 246 -16.67 -17.52 11.39
N SER A 247 -17.42 -18.58 11.67
CA SER A 247 -18.86 -18.72 11.39
C SER A 247 -19.18 -18.78 9.90
N ALA A 248 -18.23 -19.30 9.08
CA ALA A 248 -18.36 -19.44 7.64
C ALA A 248 -18.66 -18.09 6.93
N ALA A 249 -18.16 -17.00 7.49
CA ALA A 249 -18.35 -15.69 6.92
C ALA A 249 -17.61 -15.54 5.59
N SER A 250 -18.31 -15.04 4.57
CA SER A 250 -17.72 -14.50 3.36
C SER A 250 -17.91 -12.99 3.27
N MET A 251 -18.50 -12.37 4.30
CA MET A 251 -18.73 -10.94 4.39
C MET A 251 -17.42 -10.16 4.43
N THR A 252 -17.48 -8.91 3.99
CA THR A 252 -16.36 -7.99 4.02
C THR A 252 -16.75 -6.65 4.64
N ASN A 253 -15.76 -5.89 5.12
CA ASN A 253 -15.91 -4.53 5.59
C ASN A 253 -14.84 -3.67 4.91
N LEU A 254 -15.27 -2.67 4.17
CA LEU A 254 -14.36 -1.73 3.52
C LEU A 254 -13.82 -0.73 4.54
N VAL A 255 -12.56 -0.35 4.38
CA VAL A 255 -11.90 0.70 5.15
C VAL A 255 -11.68 1.89 4.22
N SER A 256 -12.20 3.04 4.60
CA SER A 256 -12.01 4.28 3.83
C SER A 256 -10.57 4.80 3.98
N GLY A 257 -10.16 5.74 3.11
CA GLY A 257 -8.89 6.45 3.22
C GLY A 257 -8.68 7.23 4.54
N ASN A 258 -9.74 7.38 5.34
CA ASN A 258 -9.67 8.00 6.68
C ASN A 258 -9.72 6.96 7.82
N GLY A 259 -9.58 5.66 7.51
CA GLY A 259 -9.59 4.58 8.52
C GLY A 259 -10.97 4.24 9.09
N VAL A 260 -12.06 4.68 8.44
CA VAL A 260 -13.41 4.33 8.87
C VAL A 260 -13.83 3.00 8.26
N VAL A 261 -14.20 2.05 9.12
CA VAL A 261 -14.67 0.72 8.70
C VAL A 261 -16.16 0.75 8.44
N SER A 262 -16.58 0.28 7.26
CA SER A 262 -17.99 0.23 6.84
C SER A 262 -18.76 -0.88 7.55
N THR A 263 -20.10 -0.85 7.41
CA THR A 263 -20.98 -1.99 7.69
C THR A 263 -20.61 -3.21 6.85
N ASP A 264 -21.15 -4.38 7.22
CA ASP A 264 -20.95 -5.61 6.46
C ASP A 264 -21.44 -5.47 5.02
N VAL A 265 -20.59 -5.85 4.09
CA VAL A 265 -20.93 -6.06 2.68
C VAL A 265 -21.22 -7.54 2.49
N THR A 266 -22.30 -7.86 1.78
CA THR A 266 -22.70 -9.25 1.50
C THR A 266 -21.54 -10.02 0.89
N GLY A 267 -21.27 -11.18 1.47
CA GLY A 267 -20.14 -12.01 1.08
C GLY A 267 -20.28 -12.60 -0.32
N VAL A 268 -19.14 -12.76 -0.97
CA VAL A 268 -18.99 -13.43 -2.26
C VAL A 268 -18.03 -14.59 -2.10
N GLY A 269 -18.31 -15.72 -2.73
CA GLY A 269 -17.49 -16.92 -2.66
C GLY A 269 -17.68 -17.76 -1.41
N THR A 270 -16.85 -18.76 -1.23
CA THR A 270 -16.93 -19.74 -0.14
C THR A 270 -16.46 -19.14 1.18
N GLY A 271 -17.35 -19.10 2.17
CA GLY A 271 -17.02 -18.66 3.52
C GLY A 271 -15.95 -19.54 4.17
N ARG A 272 -14.92 -18.92 4.74
CA ARG A 272 -13.78 -19.61 5.34
C ARG A 272 -13.05 -18.76 6.36
N ASN A 273 -12.23 -19.38 7.17
CA ASN A 273 -11.41 -18.69 8.16
C ASN A 273 -9.92 -19.02 8.02
N THR A 274 -9.09 -18.36 8.80
CA THR A 274 -7.63 -18.58 8.86
C THR A 274 -6.95 -18.55 7.49
N LEU A 275 -7.51 -17.73 6.62
CA LEU A 275 -6.99 -17.40 5.30
C LEU A 275 -5.96 -16.27 5.44
N SER A 276 -5.35 -15.90 4.32
CA SER A 276 -4.50 -14.71 4.25
C SER A 276 -4.88 -13.83 3.07
N ALA A 277 -4.30 -12.64 3.01
CA ALA A 277 -4.49 -11.71 1.91
C ALA A 277 -3.18 -10.96 1.63
N CYS A 278 -3.06 -10.44 0.42
CA CYS A 278 -2.00 -9.52 0.00
C CYS A 278 -2.50 -8.64 -1.15
N GLU A 279 -1.72 -7.66 -1.52
CA GLU A 279 -1.98 -6.86 -2.71
C GLU A 279 -1.36 -7.47 -3.95
N TYR A 280 -1.86 -7.04 -5.12
CA TYR A 280 -1.28 -7.28 -6.42
C TYR A 280 -1.71 -6.18 -7.41
N GLY A 281 -0.93 -5.98 -8.47
CA GLY A 281 -1.27 -5.04 -9.55
C GLY A 281 -1.41 -3.60 -9.06
N ASN A 282 -0.68 -3.21 -8.03
CA ASN A 282 -0.58 -1.90 -7.39
C ASN A 282 -1.82 -1.44 -6.60
N ASP A 283 -3.02 -1.79 -7.04
CA ASP A 283 -4.27 -1.21 -6.56
C ASP A 283 -5.35 -2.24 -6.24
N LYS A 284 -5.00 -3.52 -6.26
CA LYS A 284 -5.92 -4.66 -6.10
C LYS A 284 -5.47 -5.57 -4.97
N GLY A 285 -6.44 -6.29 -4.39
CA GLY A 285 -6.16 -7.27 -3.35
C GLY A 285 -6.56 -8.69 -3.76
N ILE A 286 -6.05 -9.66 -3.03
CA ILE A 286 -6.41 -11.07 -3.17
C ILE A 286 -6.51 -11.72 -1.80
N PHE A 287 -7.65 -12.39 -1.55
CA PHE A 287 -7.81 -13.33 -0.45
C PHE A 287 -7.47 -14.73 -0.91
N GLY A 288 -6.68 -15.47 -0.15
CA GLY A 288 -6.26 -16.81 -0.56
C GLY A 288 -6.23 -17.84 0.55
N TYR A 289 -6.44 -19.10 0.16
CA TYR A 289 -6.35 -20.26 1.03
C TYR A 289 -7.38 -20.25 2.16
N GLY A 290 -7.06 -20.93 3.28
CA GLY A 290 -7.89 -20.94 4.48
C GLY A 290 -8.51 -22.30 4.78
N HIS A 291 -9.45 -22.29 5.74
CA HIS A 291 -10.11 -23.48 6.24
C HIS A 291 -11.63 -23.40 6.05
N VAL A 292 -12.18 -24.38 5.39
CA VAL A 292 -13.62 -24.69 5.26
C VAL A 292 -13.83 -26.06 5.90
N ALA A 293 -14.40 -26.07 7.11
CA ALA A 293 -14.52 -27.32 7.88
C ALA A 293 -15.16 -28.46 7.08
N PRO A 294 -14.56 -29.66 7.07
CA PRO A 294 -13.33 -30.08 7.80
C PRO A 294 -12.02 -29.90 7.01
N SER A 295 -12.04 -29.25 5.85
CA SER A 295 -10.93 -29.25 4.91
C SER A 295 -10.25 -27.89 4.77
N ARG A 296 -8.97 -27.91 4.40
CA ARG A 296 -8.25 -26.72 3.95
C ARG A 296 -8.45 -26.55 2.45
N VAL A 297 -8.39 -25.31 1.98
CA VAL A 297 -8.63 -24.96 0.58
C VAL A 297 -7.49 -24.12 0.00
N ALA A 298 -7.36 -24.14 -1.32
CA ALA A 298 -6.41 -23.31 -2.06
C ALA A 298 -7.15 -22.35 -3.03
N ILE A 299 -8.44 -22.09 -2.78
CA ILE A 299 -9.23 -21.11 -3.54
C ILE A 299 -8.81 -19.69 -3.23
N THR A 300 -9.00 -18.79 -4.17
CA THR A 300 -8.71 -17.37 -4.04
C THR A 300 -9.89 -16.51 -4.53
N ASN A 301 -9.96 -15.28 -4.01
CA ASN A 301 -10.92 -14.27 -4.45
C ASN A 301 -10.17 -12.97 -4.71
N LEU A 302 -10.29 -12.48 -5.92
CA LEU A 302 -9.69 -11.21 -6.32
C LEU A 302 -10.52 -10.04 -5.79
N VAL A 303 -9.86 -8.98 -5.38
CA VAL A 303 -10.47 -7.71 -4.95
C VAL A 303 -10.10 -6.65 -5.98
N SER A 304 -11.09 -5.99 -6.56
CA SER A 304 -10.86 -4.90 -7.51
C SER A 304 -10.35 -3.65 -6.79
N ASN A 305 -9.86 -2.68 -7.56
CA ASN A 305 -9.46 -1.35 -7.05
C ASN A 305 -10.63 -0.50 -6.51
N THR A 306 -11.85 -0.99 -6.63
CA THR A 306 -13.04 -0.39 -6.01
C THR A 306 -13.55 -1.17 -4.80
N GLY A 307 -12.81 -2.23 -4.36
CA GLY A 307 -13.16 -3.04 -3.21
C GLY A 307 -14.22 -4.12 -3.48
N VAL A 308 -14.50 -4.43 -4.73
CA VAL A 308 -15.45 -5.50 -5.10
C VAL A 308 -14.72 -6.83 -5.11
N VAL A 309 -15.22 -7.79 -4.31
CA VAL A 309 -14.68 -9.14 -4.23
C VAL A 309 -15.31 -10.01 -5.33
N ALA A 310 -14.47 -10.66 -6.11
CA ALA A 310 -14.89 -11.60 -7.15
C ALA A 310 -15.26 -12.97 -6.55
N ALA A 311 -16.01 -13.77 -7.32
CA ALA A 311 -16.30 -15.18 -7.00
C ALA A 311 -15.00 -16.00 -6.86
N ASP A 312 -15.12 -17.18 -6.26
CA ASP A 312 -14.00 -18.12 -6.11
C ASP A 312 -13.32 -18.38 -7.46
N GLN A 313 -12.02 -18.15 -7.48
CA GLN A 313 -11.18 -18.65 -8.56
C GLN A 313 -10.97 -20.15 -8.37
N ALA A 314 -10.73 -20.86 -9.45
CA ALA A 314 -10.34 -22.27 -9.37
C ALA A 314 -9.18 -22.44 -8.38
N ALA A 315 -9.17 -23.57 -7.67
CA ALA A 315 -8.09 -23.86 -6.73
C ALA A 315 -6.74 -23.67 -7.41
N THR A 316 -5.83 -22.98 -6.75
CA THR A 316 -4.47 -22.81 -7.25
C THR A 316 -3.76 -24.15 -7.35
N THR A 317 -2.67 -24.21 -8.09
CA THR A 317 -1.81 -25.41 -8.17
C THR A 317 -1.01 -25.65 -6.88
N GLY A 318 -1.16 -24.77 -5.88
CA GLY A 318 -0.48 -24.87 -4.59
C GLY A 318 -1.22 -25.78 -3.60
N THR A 319 -0.48 -26.23 -2.58
CA THR A 319 -1.00 -27.07 -1.50
C THR A 319 -2.01 -26.30 -0.64
N ALA A 320 -3.22 -26.86 -0.48
CA ALA A 320 -4.28 -26.31 0.37
C ALA A 320 -3.83 -26.22 1.82
N ARG A 321 -3.93 -25.03 2.44
CA ARG A 321 -3.44 -24.78 3.81
C ARG A 321 -4.17 -23.61 4.47
N SER A 322 -3.98 -23.47 5.76
CA SER A 322 -4.56 -22.41 6.59
C SER A 322 -3.50 -21.77 7.50
N ASN A 323 -3.82 -20.71 8.22
CA ASN A 323 -2.91 -20.04 9.17
C ASN A 323 -1.58 -19.63 8.54
N LEU A 324 -1.62 -19.16 7.32
CA LEU A 324 -0.49 -18.72 6.51
C LEU A 324 -0.37 -17.20 6.56
N ALA A 325 0.80 -16.67 6.18
CA ALA A 325 1.03 -15.24 6.01
C ALA A 325 0.86 -14.83 4.55
N GLY A 326 0.58 -13.53 4.33
CA GLY A 326 0.64 -12.88 3.04
C GLY A 326 1.19 -11.45 3.21
N CYS A 327 1.87 -10.98 2.19
CA CYS A 327 2.26 -9.58 2.03
C CYS A 327 2.55 -9.30 0.55
N SER A 328 2.69 -8.03 0.20
CA SER A 328 3.13 -7.63 -1.12
C SER A 328 4.64 -7.44 -1.16
N TYR A 329 5.19 -7.39 -2.35
CA TYR A 329 6.59 -7.12 -2.63
C TYR A 329 6.73 -6.57 -4.06
N SER A 330 7.92 -6.21 -4.48
CA SER A 330 8.33 -5.55 -5.72
C SER A 330 8.30 -4.03 -5.65
N THR A 331 9.09 -3.38 -6.50
CA THR A 331 9.25 -1.92 -6.52
C THR A 331 7.91 -1.18 -6.66
N ASP A 332 6.97 -1.77 -7.40
CA ASP A 332 5.65 -1.16 -7.61
C ASP A 332 4.56 -1.78 -6.70
N LYS A 333 4.91 -2.66 -5.75
CA LYS A 333 3.96 -3.45 -4.95
C LYS A 333 2.92 -4.19 -5.80
N ASP A 334 3.31 -4.50 -7.03
CA ASP A 334 2.42 -5.14 -8.00
C ASP A 334 2.30 -6.66 -7.83
N LYS A 335 3.09 -7.26 -6.94
CA LYS A 335 3.16 -8.70 -6.70
C LYS A 335 2.95 -9.02 -5.23
N GLY A 336 2.33 -10.17 -4.99
CA GLY A 336 2.11 -10.69 -3.65
C GLY A 336 2.78 -12.04 -3.43
N ILE A 337 2.82 -12.46 -2.17
CA ILE A 337 3.32 -13.77 -1.76
C ILE A 337 2.49 -14.31 -0.60
N PHE A 338 2.11 -15.57 -0.69
CA PHE A 338 1.59 -16.36 0.41
C PHE A 338 2.67 -17.31 0.91
N GLY A 339 2.88 -17.37 2.22
CA GLY A 339 3.96 -18.22 2.77
C GLY A 339 3.59 -18.98 4.01
N PHE A 340 4.27 -20.10 4.19
CA PHE A 340 4.14 -20.99 5.34
C PHE A 340 2.70 -21.52 5.51
N GLY A 341 2.31 -21.87 6.74
CA GLY A 341 0.95 -22.27 7.07
C GLY A 341 0.81 -23.69 7.54
N TYR A 342 -0.42 -24.13 7.73
CA TYR A 342 -0.77 -25.45 8.21
C TYR A 342 -1.40 -26.32 7.11
N ALA A 343 -0.62 -27.25 6.61
CA ALA A 343 -1.05 -28.45 5.88
C ALA A 343 -0.37 -29.59 6.61
N PRO A 344 -1.10 -30.39 7.43
CA PRO A 344 -0.50 -31.26 8.45
C PRO A 344 0.71 -32.06 7.98
N PRO A 345 1.89 -31.88 8.60
CA PRO A 345 2.25 -30.91 9.63
C PRO A 345 2.38 -29.47 9.07
N GLY A 346 2.83 -28.48 9.88
CA GLY A 346 3.15 -27.13 9.41
C GLY A 346 4.16 -27.14 8.26
N VAL A 347 4.03 -26.22 7.33
CA VAL A 347 4.84 -26.14 6.10
C VAL A 347 5.57 -24.80 5.96
N GLY A 348 6.64 -24.77 5.17
CA GLY A 348 7.45 -23.58 4.89
C GLY A 348 7.40 -23.16 3.40
N MET A 349 6.54 -23.76 2.59
CA MET A 349 6.41 -23.43 1.17
C MET A 349 5.80 -22.04 0.96
N THR A 350 6.05 -21.46 -0.20
CA THR A 350 5.47 -20.18 -0.61
C THR A 350 4.84 -20.25 -2.00
N ASN A 351 3.93 -19.32 -2.28
CA ASN A 351 3.32 -19.15 -3.61
C ASN A 351 3.37 -17.66 -3.96
N LEU A 352 3.98 -17.37 -5.09
CA LEU A 352 4.03 -16.01 -5.61
C LEU A 352 2.70 -15.66 -6.29
N VAL A 353 2.28 -14.42 -6.14
CA VAL A 353 1.11 -13.84 -6.82
C VAL A 353 1.62 -12.86 -7.86
N SER A 354 1.22 -13.03 -9.11
CA SER A 354 1.59 -12.14 -10.21
C SER A 354 0.84 -10.81 -10.12
N ASN A 355 1.27 -9.82 -10.88
CA ASN A 355 0.58 -8.53 -11.02
C ASN A 355 -0.83 -8.62 -11.66
N THR A 356 -1.23 -9.79 -12.12
CA THR A 356 -2.58 -10.09 -12.61
C THR A 356 -3.40 -10.94 -11.63
N GLY A 357 -2.89 -11.19 -10.41
CA GLY A 357 -3.57 -11.99 -9.39
C GLY A 357 -3.51 -13.51 -9.59
N VAL A 358 -2.63 -14.00 -10.44
CA VAL A 358 -2.42 -15.43 -10.64
C VAL A 358 -1.46 -15.96 -9.59
N VAL A 359 -1.90 -16.98 -8.83
CA VAL A 359 -1.08 -17.65 -7.81
C VAL A 359 -0.29 -18.79 -8.46
N ALA A 360 1.03 -18.72 -8.32
CA ALA A 360 1.95 -19.72 -8.85
C ALA A 360 1.94 -21.03 -8.02
N ALA A 361 2.52 -22.10 -8.55
CA ALA A 361 2.76 -23.35 -7.86
C ALA A 361 3.64 -23.15 -6.61
N ASP A 362 3.66 -24.17 -5.73
CA ASP A 362 4.48 -24.15 -4.53
C ASP A 362 5.96 -23.99 -4.84
N VAL A 363 6.58 -23.04 -4.17
CA VAL A 363 8.04 -22.91 -4.05
C VAL A 363 8.44 -23.57 -2.72
N ALA A 364 9.40 -24.48 -2.77
CA ALA A 364 9.86 -25.19 -1.58
C ALA A 364 10.41 -24.24 -0.50
N ALA A 365 10.27 -24.65 0.76
CA ALA A 365 10.85 -23.93 1.89
C ALA A 365 12.35 -23.70 1.69
N VAL A 366 12.83 -22.50 2.01
CA VAL A 366 14.24 -22.17 1.99
C VAL A 366 14.98 -22.94 3.08
N ALA A 367 16.18 -23.41 2.77
CA ALA A 367 17.06 -24.03 3.78
C ALA A 367 17.32 -23.06 4.94
N GLY A 368 17.11 -23.51 6.17
CA GLY A 368 17.25 -22.69 7.37
C GLY A 368 16.01 -21.85 7.72
N ALA A 369 14.90 -22.04 7.03
CA ALA A 369 13.60 -21.49 7.46
C ALA A 369 12.86 -22.54 8.31
N THR A 370 12.49 -22.16 9.53
CA THR A 370 11.68 -23.00 10.42
C THR A 370 10.25 -23.07 9.89
N VAL A 371 9.77 -24.26 9.58
CA VAL A 371 8.38 -24.50 9.18
C VAL A 371 7.41 -24.10 10.30
N GLY A 372 6.21 -23.65 9.95
CA GLY A 372 5.23 -23.27 10.95
C GLY A 372 3.96 -22.64 10.38
N TYR A 373 3.06 -22.30 11.28
CA TYR A 373 1.76 -21.70 11.01
C TYR A 373 1.39 -20.69 12.11
N HIS A 374 0.23 -20.03 12.02
CA HIS A 374 -0.14 -18.86 12.81
C HIS A 374 0.89 -17.73 12.65
N ILE A 375 1.36 -17.59 11.44
CA ILE A 375 2.37 -16.63 11.03
C ILE A 375 1.69 -15.39 10.45
N THR A 376 2.31 -14.25 10.58
CA THR A 376 1.83 -12.98 10.03
C THR A 376 2.87 -12.35 9.11
N GLY A 377 2.44 -11.46 8.24
CA GLY A 377 3.31 -10.74 7.31
C GLY A 377 2.96 -9.26 7.26
N CYS A 378 3.94 -8.45 6.86
CA CYS A 378 3.77 -7.07 6.45
C CYS A 378 4.87 -6.68 5.46
N GLU A 379 4.76 -5.50 4.88
CA GLU A 379 5.77 -4.93 4.00
C GLU A 379 6.76 -4.06 4.79
N TYR A 380 7.91 -3.77 4.18
CA TYR A 380 8.88 -2.79 4.65
C TYR A 380 9.77 -2.33 3.49
N GLY A 381 10.40 -1.17 3.61
CA GLY A 381 11.37 -0.65 2.64
C GLY A 381 10.80 -0.48 1.25
N GLN A 382 9.50 -0.18 1.15
CA GLN A 382 8.72 0.08 -0.05
C GLN A 382 8.52 -1.11 -1.02
N ASP A 383 9.46 -2.04 -1.07
CA ASP A 383 9.50 -3.10 -2.10
C ASP A 383 9.69 -4.52 -1.54
N LYS A 384 9.74 -4.67 -0.24
CA LYS A 384 10.08 -5.92 0.46
C LYS A 384 9.01 -6.33 1.46
N GLY A 385 9.03 -7.61 1.81
CA GLY A 385 8.16 -8.16 2.83
C GLY A 385 8.90 -8.85 3.96
N ILE A 386 8.19 -9.11 5.04
CA ILE A 386 8.68 -9.87 6.19
C ILE A 386 7.56 -10.76 6.73
N PHE A 387 7.88 -12.02 6.95
CA PHE A 387 7.05 -12.94 7.72
C PHE A 387 7.63 -13.08 9.11
N ALA A 388 6.80 -13.02 10.13
CA ALA A 388 7.28 -13.10 11.52
C ALA A 388 6.28 -13.80 12.43
N PHE A 389 6.79 -14.18 13.60
CA PHE A 389 6.07 -14.88 14.65
C PHE A 389 5.43 -16.18 14.15
N ARG A 390 5.24 -17.15 14.99
CA ARG A 390 4.59 -18.41 14.63
C ARG A 390 4.32 -19.28 15.83
N ILE A 391 3.60 -20.35 15.60
CA ILE A 391 3.31 -21.37 16.62
C ILE A 391 4.57 -21.77 17.38
N GLY A 392 4.45 -22.01 18.69
CA GLY A 392 5.58 -22.24 19.58
C GLY A 392 6.17 -20.97 20.16
N TYR A 393 5.49 -19.83 20.00
CA TYR A 393 5.88 -18.51 20.53
C TYR A 393 7.24 -18.05 20.02
N LEU A 394 7.50 -18.29 18.75
CA LEU A 394 8.77 -17.93 18.14
C LEU A 394 8.74 -16.48 17.64
N ALA A 395 9.77 -15.72 17.98
CA ALA A 395 9.96 -14.34 17.52
C ALA A 395 10.89 -14.25 16.29
N ILE A 396 11.13 -15.36 15.61
CA ILE A 396 11.93 -15.39 14.38
C ILE A 396 11.19 -14.74 13.22
N SER A 397 11.93 -14.22 12.27
CA SER A 397 11.40 -13.63 11.05
C SER A 397 12.11 -14.14 9.80
N ASN A 398 11.46 -14.02 8.65
CA ASN A 398 12.03 -14.31 7.34
C ASN A 398 11.80 -13.09 6.44
N LEU A 399 12.88 -12.50 5.99
CA LEU A 399 12.83 -11.36 5.06
C LEU A 399 12.50 -11.85 3.65
N ILE A 400 11.75 -11.05 2.92
CA ILE A 400 11.35 -11.31 1.54
C ILE A 400 11.94 -10.19 0.69
N SER A 401 12.73 -10.55 -0.31
CA SER A 401 13.32 -9.58 -1.22
C SER A 401 12.27 -9.02 -2.19
N ASN A 402 12.60 -7.94 -2.88
CA ASN A 402 11.78 -7.36 -3.95
C ASN A 402 11.60 -8.28 -5.18
N ALA A 403 12.26 -9.42 -5.21
CA ALA A 403 12.04 -10.49 -6.18
C ALA A 403 11.17 -11.64 -5.64
N GLY A 404 10.61 -11.52 -4.42
CA GLY A 404 9.79 -12.55 -3.78
C GLY A 404 10.59 -13.75 -3.23
N VAL A 405 11.89 -13.59 -3.03
CA VAL A 405 12.75 -14.64 -2.44
C VAL A 405 12.73 -14.52 -0.92
N VAL A 406 12.30 -15.59 -0.26
CA VAL A 406 12.27 -15.68 1.21
C VAL A 406 13.65 -16.09 1.71
N ALA A 407 14.17 -15.35 2.69
CA ALA A 407 15.44 -15.66 3.35
C ALA A 407 15.28 -16.72 4.46
N SER A 408 16.40 -17.29 4.93
CA SER A 408 16.47 -18.11 6.15
C SER A 408 16.00 -17.33 7.37
N ASP A 409 15.81 -18.02 8.49
CA ASP A 409 15.40 -17.41 9.75
C ASP A 409 16.38 -16.31 10.20
N THR A 410 15.81 -15.17 10.54
CA THR A 410 16.48 -14.11 11.29
C THR A 410 16.08 -14.24 12.76
N ALA A 411 17.07 -14.33 13.64
CA ALA A 411 16.84 -14.41 15.08
C ALA A 411 16.16 -13.14 15.61
N ALA A 412 15.34 -13.28 16.63
CA ALA A 412 14.73 -12.14 17.31
C ALA A 412 15.79 -11.19 17.88
N VAL A 413 15.55 -9.90 17.75
CA VAL A 413 16.29 -8.87 18.45
C VAL A 413 15.97 -8.92 19.95
N ALA A 414 16.90 -8.52 20.79
CA ALA A 414 16.67 -8.43 22.23
C ALA A 414 15.45 -7.54 22.56
N GLY A 415 14.57 -8.02 23.43
CA GLY A 415 13.34 -7.31 23.81
C GLY A 415 12.14 -7.57 22.91
N VAL A 416 12.21 -8.51 21.98
CA VAL A 416 11.05 -9.00 21.20
C VAL A 416 10.48 -10.25 21.84
N THR A 417 9.24 -10.19 22.29
CA THR A 417 8.52 -11.33 22.88
C THR A 417 7.93 -12.21 21.80
N GLY A 418 8.27 -13.49 21.82
CA GLY A 418 7.71 -14.48 20.90
C GLY A 418 6.22 -14.70 21.13
N ARG A 419 5.46 -14.72 20.04
CA ARG A 419 4.00 -14.89 20.03
C ARG A 419 3.50 -15.53 18.74
N HIS A 420 2.22 -15.82 18.67
CA HIS A 420 1.56 -16.24 17.43
C HIS A 420 0.16 -15.61 17.29
N GLU A 421 -0.49 -15.79 16.14
CA GLU A 421 -1.77 -15.15 15.82
C GLU A 421 -1.76 -13.62 15.98
N ALA A 422 -0.61 -13.04 15.72
CA ALA A 422 -0.43 -11.60 15.62
C ALA A 422 -0.97 -11.08 14.27
N CYS A 423 -1.13 -9.77 14.16
CA CYS A 423 -1.47 -9.07 12.92
C CYS A 423 -0.29 -8.23 12.45
N GLY A 424 -0.22 -7.92 11.16
CA GLY A 424 0.82 -7.05 10.61
C GLY A 424 0.29 -6.21 9.46
N CYS A 425 0.76 -4.95 9.39
CA CYS A 425 0.54 -4.02 8.28
C CYS A 425 1.74 -3.09 8.13
N SER A 426 1.75 -2.30 7.08
CA SER A 426 2.77 -1.30 6.80
C SER A 426 2.27 0.11 7.10
N PHE A 427 3.22 1.08 7.16
CA PHE A 427 2.94 2.50 7.37
C PHE A 427 4.17 3.34 6.99
N GLY A 428 4.04 4.69 6.94
CA GLY A 428 5.12 5.68 6.82
C GLY A 428 5.48 6.12 5.44
#